data_a088c8b0e4164666478a8526b146d16b
#
_entry.id   a088c8b0e4164666478a8526b146d16b
#
_cell.length_a   1.000
_cell.length_b   1.000
_cell.length_c   1.000
_cell.angle_alpha   90.00
_cell.angle_beta   90.00
_cell.angle_gamma   90.00
#
_symmetry.space_group_name_H-M   'P 1'
#
loop_
_entity.id
_entity.type
_entity.pdbx_description
1 polymer ?
#
loop_
_entity_poly.entity_id
_entity_poly.type
_entity_poly.pdbx_seq_one_letter_code
_entity_poly.pdbx_strand_id
1 'polypeptide(L)'
;MKKLLILFGFLTIFMSNTFSQSITNPDTACVNAVGESYWVTNTAGSTYNWTLVGGGGSITAGQGTSAILVDWGSVPGLYPDAITVVETNAAGCTDTVQLDVYLLEATFVQIGPFCSYDPCVALTGVPAGGVWSGTGVVLNGLIYEFCPTTSGVGSFDLTYTVGGCSVVMTVIVNASPVIGPIWHN
;
A
#
# COMPACT_ATOMS: atom_id res chain seq x y z
N MET A 1 -9.33 34.39 61.70
CA MET A 1 -10.00 33.51 60.76
C MET A 1 -9.38 33.75 59.36
N LYS A 2 -8.45 32.86 58.95
CA LYS A 2 -7.75 32.96 57.68
C LYS A 2 -8.63 32.25 56.62
N LYS A 3 -9.12 32.99 55.63
CA LYS A 3 -9.84 32.41 54.48
C LYS A 3 -8.82 31.79 53.53
N LEU A 4 -8.88 30.46 53.38
CA LEU A 4 -8.12 29.69 52.40
C LEU A 4 -8.81 29.81 51.04
N LEU A 5 -8.16 30.48 50.10
CA LEU A 5 -8.61 30.58 48.71
C LEU A 5 -8.11 29.37 47.98
N ILE A 6 -9.01 28.42 47.64
CA ILE A 6 -8.69 27.27 46.81
C ILE A 6 -8.77 27.71 45.35
N LEU A 7 -7.61 27.84 44.70
CA LEU A 7 -7.50 28.13 43.28
C LEU A 7 -7.70 26.81 42.50
N PHE A 8 -8.87 26.62 41.91
CA PHE A 8 -9.14 25.51 40.98
C PHE A 8 -8.38 25.80 39.65
N GLY A 9 -7.19 25.21 39.52
CA GLY A 9 -6.49 25.19 38.23
C GLY A 9 -7.23 24.32 37.26
N PHE A 10 -7.81 24.93 36.23
CA PHE A 10 -8.38 24.22 35.09
C PHE A 10 -7.20 23.66 34.25
N LEU A 11 -6.87 22.38 34.47
CA LEU A 11 -5.90 21.65 33.63
C LEU A 11 -6.56 21.34 32.32
N THR A 12 -6.39 22.21 31.32
CA THR A 12 -6.76 21.89 29.91
C THR A 12 -5.79 20.84 29.44
N ILE A 13 -6.26 19.58 29.37
CA ILE A 13 -5.56 18.50 28.68
C ILE A 13 -5.68 18.80 27.19
N PHE A 14 -4.63 19.40 26.63
CA PHE A 14 -4.45 19.40 25.16
C PHE A 14 -4.20 17.96 24.77
N MET A 15 -5.22 17.29 24.23
CA MET A 15 -5.02 16.08 23.45
C MET A 15 -4.29 16.50 22.18
N SER A 16 -2.97 16.48 22.21
CA SER A 16 -2.16 16.45 20.99
C SER A 16 -2.48 15.13 20.29
N ASN A 17 -3.19 15.22 19.17
CA ASN A 17 -3.25 14.11 18.23
C ASN A 17 -1.81 13.92 17.75
N THR A 18 -1.08 13.02 18.37
CA THR A 18 0.18 12.51 17.85
C THR A 18 -0.21 11.63 16.66
N PHE A 19 -0.25 12.22 15.48
CA PHE A 19 -0.16 11.44 14.26
C PHE A 19 1.20 10.74 14.32
N SER A 20 1.18 9.42 14.36
CA SER A 20 2.40 8.63 14.28
C SER A 20 2.95 8.83 12.87
N GLN A 21 3.99 9.68 12.74
CA GLN A 21 4.80 9.65 11.53
C GLN A 21 5.35 8.24 11.42
N SER A 22 5.22 7.63 10.24
CA SER A 22 5.96 6.41 9.94
C SER A 22 7.44 6.78 9.99
N ILE A 23 8.16 6.25 10.98
CA ILE A 23 9.60 6.42 11.13
C ILE A 23 10.39 5.33 10.39
N THR A 24 9.71 4.53 9.57
CA THR A 24 10.38 3.54 8.72
C THR A 24 11.12 4.27 7.60
N ASN A 25 12.40 4.11 7.56
CA ASN A 25 13.23 4.61 6.48
C ASN A 25 13.96 3.42 5.83
N PRO A 26 13.70 3.13 4.53
CA PRO A 26 12.80 3.86 3.64
C PRO A 26 11.32 3.62 3.92
N ASP A 27 10.48 4.62 3.63
CA ASP A 27 9.03 4.43 3.51
C ASP A 27 8.70 3.59 2.28
N THR A 28 7.57 2.85 2.31
CA THR A 28 7.16 2.02 1.18
C THR A 28 5.85 2.51 0.61
N ALA A 29 5.87 2.93 -0.65
CA ALA A 29 4.69 3.28 -1.42
C ALA A 29 4.53 2.34 -2.63
N CYS A 30 3.32 2.23 -3.17
CA CYS A 30 3.09 1.43 -4.38
C CYS A 30 3.43 2.23 -5.63
N VAL A 31 3.93 1.57 -6.67
CA VAL A 31 3.99 2.18 -8.00
C VAL A 31 2.58 2.65 -8.42
N ASN A 32 2.49 3.80 -9.08
CA ASN A 32 1.25 4.44 -9.49
C ASN A 32 0.27 4.77 -8.35
N ALA A 33 0.72 4.78 -7.09
CA ALA A 33 -0.11 5.24 -5.97
C ALA A 33 -0.48 6.70 -6.15
N VAL A 34 -1.71 7.06 -5.81
CA VAL A 34 -2.28 8.41 -5.98
C VAL A 34 -2.70 8.96 -4.63
N GLY A 35 -2.33 10.21 -4.35
CA GLY A 35 -2.74 10.90 -3.14
C GLY A 35 -2.09 10.40 -1.86
N GLU A 36 -0.89 9.83 -1.93
CA GLU A 36 -0.11 9.44 -0.75
C GLU A 36 0.23 10.67 0.08
N SER A 37 -0.05 10.59 1.40
CA SER A 37 0.07 11.73 2.31
C SER A 37 1.38 11.69 3.08
N TYR A 38 2.16 12.77 3.00
CA TYR A 38 3.38 12.99 3.77
C TYR A 38 3.29 14.27 4.56
N TRP A 39 3.80 14.27 5.79
CA TRP A 39 3.70 15.44 6.67
C TRP A 39 4.85 15.55 7.67
N VAL A 40 5.07 16.77 8.13
CA VAL A 40 5.91 17.08 9.28
C VAL A 40 5.07 17.79 10.36
N THR A 41 5.61 17.86 11.58
CA THR A 41 4.93 18.61 12.65
C THR A 41 4.79 20.08 12.25
N ASN A 42 3.56 20.61 12.32
CA ASN A 42 3.30 21.99 11.96
C ASN A 42 3.80 22.94 13.07
N THR A 43 4.70 23.86 12.73
CA THR A 43 5.18 24.93 13.58
C THR A 43 4.48 26.24 13.23
N ALA A 44 3.85 26.87 14.21
CA ALA A 44 3.11 28.11 13.96
C ALA A 44 4.02 29.22 13.41
N GLY A 45 3.63 29.82 12.31
CA GLY A 45 4.38 30.91 11.65
C GLY A 45 5.52 30.42 10.74
N SER A 46 5.71 29.12 10.60
CA SER A 46 6.66 28.53 9.64
C SER A 46 6.03 28.37 8.25
N THR A 47 6.90 28.33 7.25
CA THR A 47 6.60 27.96 5.87
C THR A 47 7.37 26.72 5.47
N TYR A 48 6.84 25.94 4.52
CA TYR A 48 7.40 24.64 4.14
C TYR A 48 7.61 24.59 2.63
N ASN A 49 8.81 24.23 2.23
CA ASN A 49 9.14 24.02 0.81
C ASN A 49 9.46 22.56 0.57
N TRP A 50 8.58 21.86 -0.14
CA TRP A 50 8.72 20.46 -0.46
C TRP A 50 9.34 20.26 -1.82
N THR A 51 10.24 19.31 -1.93
CA THR A 51 10.80 18.85 -3.22
C THR A 51 10.69 17.34 -3.30
N LEU A 52 10.42 16.85 -4.51
CA LEU A 52 10.34 15.45 -4.86
C LEU A 52 11.41 15.12 -5.89
N VAL A 53 12.20 14.06 -5.64
CA VAL A 53 13.29 13.63 -6.53
C VAL A 53 13.15 12.15 -6.83
N GLY A 54 13.24 11.77 -8.09
CA GLY A 54 13.14 10.38 -8.53
C GLY A 54 11.71 9.85 -8.50
N GLY A 55 11.55 8.53 -8.71
CA GLY A 55 10.27 7.82 -8.65
C GLY A 55 9.22 8.24 -9.67
N GLY A 56 9.49 9.24 -10.53
CA GLY A 56 8.54 9.76 -11.52
C GLY A 56 7.27 10.37 -10.91
N GLY A 57 7.31 10.71 -9.61
CA GLY A 57 6.17 11.25 -8.88
C GLY A 57 5.99 12.76 -9.03
N SER A 58 4.87 13.26 -8.51
CA SER A 58 4.55 14.69 -8.46
C SER A 58 3.80 15.06 -7.18
N ILE A 59 4.09 16.25 -6.64
CA ILE A 59 3.32 16.83 -5.53
C ILE A 59 2.04 17.42 -6.13
N THR A 60 0.89 16.89 -5.75
CA THR A 60 -0.42 17.27 -6.29
C THR A 60 -1.16 18.29 -5.44
N ALA A 61 -0.82 18.37 -4.14
CA ALA A 61 -1.39 19.35 -3.21
C ALA A 61 -0.46 19.62 -2.02
N GLY A 62 -0.73 20.70 -1.27
CA GLY A 62 -0.13 20.96 0.03
C GLY A 62 1.22 21.70 0.00
N GLN A 63 1.77 22.05 -1.15
CA GLN A 63 3.00 22.85 -1.23
C GLN A 63 2.86 24.16 -0.42
N GLY A 64 3.87 24.46 0.40
CA GLY A 64 3.85 25.59 1.32
C GLY A 64 3.25 25.31 2.70
N THR A 65 2.66 24.13 2.92
CA THR A 65 2.07 23.69 4.19
C THR A 65 2.89 22.56 4.81
N SER A 66 2.56 22.18 6.06
CA SER A 66 3.22 21.07 6.76
C SER A 66 2.87 19.68 6.25
N ALA A 67 1.98 19.56 5.24
CA ALA A 67 1.58 18.29 4.65
C ALA A 67 1.40 18.41 3.14
N ILE A 68 1.74 17.34 2.40
CA ILE A 68 1.58 17.26 0.95
C ILE A 68 0.84 15.98 0.56
N LEU A 69 0.28 15.98 -0.65
CA LEU A 69 -0.15 14.79 -1.36
C LEU A 69 0.78 14.54 -2.55
N VAL A 70 1.15 13.27 -2.72
CA VAL A 70 2.06 12.83 -3.78
C VAL A 70 1.39 11.74 -4.61
N ASP A 71 1.46 11.89 -5.92
CA ASP A 71 1.19 10.80 -6.86
C ASP A 71 2.53 10.22 -7.30
N TRP A 72 2.72 8.91 -7.14
CA TRP A 72 3.94 8.22 -7.49
C TRP A 72 3.94 7.71 -8.94
N GLY A 73 5.13 7.57 -9.51
CA GLY A 73 5.31 7.02 -10.85
C GLY A 73 5.29 5.50 -10.89
N SER A 74 5.55 4.94 -12.09
CA SER A 74 5.42 3.51 -12.39
C SER A 74 6.72 2.71 -12.28
N VAL A 75 7.86 3.35 -11.96
CA VAL A 75 9.15 2.67 -11.92
C VAL A 75 9.44 2.21 -10.49
N PRO A 76 9.53 0.88 -10.23
CA PRO A 76 9.84 0.38 -8.89
C PRO A 76 11.31 0.60 -8.54
N GLY A 77 11.61 0.73 -7.25
CA GLY A 77 12.99 0.87 -6.76
C GLY A 77 13.11 1.75 -5.54
N LEU A 78 14.34 1.79 -5.00
CA LEU A 78 14.69 2.67 -3.90
C LEU A 78 15.11 4.04 -4.43
N TYR A 79 14.51 5.08 -3.88
CA TYR A 79 14.78 6.48 -4.18
C TYR A 79 15.28 7.16 -2.91
N PRO A 80 16.60 7.30 -2.74
CA PRO A 80 17.17 8.02 -1.60
C PRO A 80 16.79 9.50 -1.66
N ASP A 81 16.49 10.07 -0.47
CA ASP A 81 16.10 11.48 -0.31
C ASP A 81 14.93 11.89 -1.24
N ALA A 82 14.05 10.91 -1.56
CA ALA A 82 12.96 11.11 -2.53
C ALA A 82 12.06 12.28 -2.18
N ILE A 83 11.81 12.48 -0.89
CA ILE A 83 11.04 13.61 -0.37
C ILE A 83 11.97 14.43 0.52
N THR A 84 12.06 15.70 0.22
CA THR A 84 12.78 16.68 1.06
C THR A 84 11.86 17.82 1.42
N VAL A 85 11.82 18.20 2.70
CA VAL A 85 11.12 19.40 3.17
C VAL A 85 12.10 20.34 3.85
N VAL A 86 12.02 21.60 3.48
CA VAL A 86 12.73 22.71 4.14
C VAL A 86 11.69 23.54 4.87
N GLU A 87 11.75 23.53 6.22
CA GLU A 87 10.97 24.43 7.06
C GLU A 87 11.74 25.76 7.24
N THR A 88 11.04 26.88 7.13
CA THR A 88 11.58 28.22 7.43
C THR A 88 10.67 28.87 8.45
N ASN A 89 11.22 29.20 9.64
CA ASN A 89 10.46 29.86 10.68
C ASN A 89 10.32 31.37 10.47
N ALA A 90 9.52 32.04 11.27
CA ALA A 90 9.27 33.49 11.18
C ALA A 90 10.52 34.35 11.34
N ALA A 91 11.59 33.83 11.95
CA ALA A 91 12.89 34.51 12.08
C ALA A 91 13.81 34.29 10.87
N GLY A 92 13.39 33.48 9.89
CA GLY A 92 14.17 33.14 8.70
C GLY A 92 15.18 32.00 8.91
N CYS A 93 15.16 31.31 10.06
CA CYS A 93 15.98 30.11 10.26
C CYS A 93 15.36 28.90 9.56
N THR A 94 16.21 28.09 8.94
CA THR A 94 15.78 26.91 8.17
C THR A 94 16.23 25.62 8.81
N ASP A 95 15.41 24.57 8.65
CA ASP A 95 15.77 23.18 8.93
C ASP A 95 15.31 22.28 7.79
N THR A 96 15.95 21.14 7.60
CA THR A 96 15.70 20.24 6.46
C THR A 96 15.54 18.80 6.93
N VAL A 97 14.48 18.14 6.45
CA VAL A 97 14.25 16.70 6.69
C VAL A 97 14.10 16.00 5.33
N GLN A 98 14.66 14.79 5.26
CA GLN A 98 14.65 13.97 4.05
C GLN A 98 14.09 12.58 4.38
N LEU A 99 13.45 11.97 3.39
CA LEU A 99 12.87 10.63 3.50
C LEU A 99 13.21 9.83 2.24
N ASP A 100 13.79 8.65 2.45
CA ASP A 100 13.94 7.64 1.40
C ASP A 100 12.60 6.98 1.14
N VAL A 101 12.27 6.71 -0.13
CA VAL A 101 11.05 6.00 -0.50
C VAL A 101 11.39 4.80 -1.37
N TYR A 102 10.83 3.65 -1.02
CA TYR A 102 10.88 2.44 -1.84
C TYR A 102 9.55 2.27 -2.56
N LEU A 103 9.55 2.41 -3.90
CA LEU A 103 8.38 2.12 -4.72
C LEU A 103 8.30 0.62 -4.99
N LEU A 104 7.26 0.01 -4.44
CA LEU A 104 7.00 -1.41 -4.55
C LEU A 104 6.04 -1.68 -5.72
N GLU A 105 6.41 -2.64 -6.58
CA GLU A 105 5.54 -3.21 -7.58
C GLU A 105 5.16 -4.64 -7.19
N ALA A 106 3.86 -4.89 -7.00
CA ALA A 106 3.33 -6.24 -6.86
C ALA A 106 3.06 -6.83 -8.24
N THR A 107 3.60 -8.02 -8.52
CA THR A 107 3.38 -8.75 -9.77
C THR A 107 3.08 -10.21 -9.51
N PHE A 108 2.68 -10.95 -10.55
CA PHE A 108 2.35 -12.38 -10.46
C PHE A 108 2.75 -13.13 -11.73
N VAL A 109 2.81 -14.46 -11.61
CA VAL A 109 2.89 -15.35 -12.76
C VAL A 109 1.46 -15.73 -13.16
N GLN A 110 1.09 -15.40 -14.40
CA GLN A 110 -0.24 -15.73 -14.97
C GLN A 110 -0.43 -17.25 -15.03
N ILE A 111 -1.60 -17.72 -14.59
CA ILE A 111 -1.99 -19.13 -14.64
C ILE A 111 -3.27 -19.32 -15.44
N GLY A 112 -3.53 -20.56 -15.85
CA GLY A 112 -4.73 -20.93 -16.60
C GLY A 112 -4.64 -20.67 -18.12
N PRO A 113 -5.73 -20.85 -18.86
CA PRO A 113 -7.04 -21.32 -18.39
C PRO A 113 -7.03 -22.78 -17.92
N PHE A 114 -8.01 -23.16 -17.10
CA PHE A 114 -8.17 -24.49 -16.52
C PHE A 114 -9.45 -25.17 -16.99
N CYS A 115 -9.48 -26.52 -16.85
CA CYS A 115 -10.71 -27.31 -16.82
C CYS A 115 -11.20 -27.51 -15.38
N SER A 116 -12.51 -27.75 -15.20
CA SER A 116 -13.13 -27.82 -13.87
C SER A 116 -12.61 -28.94 -12.94
N TYR A 117 -11.90 -29.93 -13.49
CA TYR A 117 -11.29 -31.04 -12.75
C TYR A 117 -9.75 -31.00 -12.71
N ASP A 118 -9.15 -29.89 -13.19
CA ASP A 118 -7.70 -29.77 -13.11
C ASP A 118 -7.23 -29.74 -11.64
N PRO A 119 -6.02 -30.23 -11.37
CA PRO A 119 -5.43 -30.17 -10.04
C PRO A 119 -5.17 -28.73 -9.61
N CYS A 120 -5.03 -28.53 -8.29
CA CYS A 120 -4.61 -27.24 -7.75
C CYS A 120 -3.21 -26.87 -8.24
N VAL A 121 -2.99 -25.59 -8.50
CA VAL A 121 -1.73 -25.04 -8.98
C VAL A 121 -1.23 -23.97 -8.03
N ALA A 122 0.07 -24.01 -7.71
CA ALA A 122 0.69 -23.03 -6.83
C ALA A 122 0.64 -21.62 -7.44
N LEU A 123 0.31 -20.64 -6.60
CA LEU A 123 0.27 -19.22 -6.95
C LEU A 123 1.62 -18.57 -6.60
N THR A 124 2.18 -17.83 -7.56
CA THR A 124 3.47 -17.15 -7.38
C THR A 124 3.29 -15.65 -7.58
N GLY A 125 3.54 -14.89 -6.50
CA GLY A 125 3.59 -13.44 -6.51
C GLY A 125 5.00 -12.91 -6.24
N VAL A 126 5.28 -11.72 -6.72
CA VAL A 126 6.57 -11.02 -6.58
C VAL A 126 6.33 -9.59 -6.09
N PRO A 127 7.09 -9.14 -5.07
CA PRO A 127 8.02 -9.88 -4.21
C PRO A 127 7.34 -11.01 -3.44
N ALA A 128 8.12 -12.02 -3.01
CA ALA A 128 7.59 -13.13 -2.22
C ALA A 128 7.12 -12.67 -0.84
N GLY A 129 6.24 -13.46 -0.20
CA GLY A 129 5.77 -13.21 1.18
C GLY A 129 4.45 -12.45 1.27
N GLY A 130 3.81 -12.17 0.14
CA GLY A 130 2.47 -11.60 0.13
C GLY A 130 1.36 -12.63 0.34
N VAL A 131 0.12 -12.16 0.34
CA VAL A 131 -1.10 -12.94 0.58
C VAL A 131 -1.93 -12.99 -0.69
N TRP A 132 -2.40 -14.18 -1.05
CA TRP A 132 -3.37 -14.38 -2.10
C TRP A 132 -4.78 -14.49 -1.54
N SER A 133 -5.75 -13.91 -2.23
CA SER A 133 -7.17 -14.00 -1.91
C SER A 133 -8.00 -14.11 -3.19
N GLY A 134 -9.21 -14.63 -3.07
CA GLY A 134 -10.16 -14.82 -4.16
C GLY A 134 -10.81 -16.19 -4.11
N THR A 135 -11.86 -16.38 -4.93
CA THR A 135 -12.57 -17.66 -5.01
C THR A 135 -11.67 -18.72 -5.61
N GLY A 136 -11.59 -19.88 -4.96
CA GLY A 136 -10.71 -20.99 -5.38
C GLY A 136 -9.29 -20.91 -4.85
N VAL A 137 -8.91 -19.85 -4.12
CA VAL A 137 -7.62 -19.77 -3.44
C VAL A 137 -7.68 -20.58 -2.16
N VAL A 138 -6.69 -21.45 -1.97
CA VAL A 138 -6.52 -22.31 -0.80
C VAL A 138 -5.11 -22.16 -0.27
N LEU A 139 -4.95 -22.06 1.05
CA LEU A 139 -3.65 -22.12 1.71
C LEU A 139 -3.32 -23.58 2.08
N ASN A 140 -2.31 -24.14 1.43
CA ASN A 140 -1.81 -25.49 1.68
C ASN A 140 -0.44 -25.40 2.37
N GLY A 141 -0.43 -25.53 3.69
CA GLY A 141 0.78 -25.26 4.48
C GLY A 141 1.20 -23.80 4.42
N LEU A 142 2.27 -23.51 3.68
CA LEU A 142 2.79 -22.14 3.47
C LEU A 142 2.64 -21.66 2.02
N ILE A 143 1.97 -22.46 1.16
CA ILE A 143 1.83 -22.19 -0.27
C ILE A 143 0.38 -21.88 -0.57
N TYR A 144 0.13 -20.77 -1.23
CA TYR A 144 -1.17 -20.48 -1.82
C TYR A 144 -1.32 -21.23 -3.13
N GLU A 145 -2.48 -21.87 -3.32
CA GLU A 145 -2.84 -22.61 -4.53
C GLU A 145 -4.18 -22.13 -5.06
N PHE A 146 -4.35 -22.14 -6.36
CA PHE A 146 -5.66 -22.04 -7.00
C PHE A 146 -6.19 -23.43 -7.32
N CYS A 147 -7.40 -23.74 -6.87
CA CYS A 147 -8.05 -25.04 -7.05
C CYS A 147 -9.30 -24.89 -7.93
N PRO A 148 -9.25 -25.28 -9.22
CA PRO A 148 -10.40 -25.20 -10.14
C PRO A 148 -11.64 -25.97 -9.64
N THR A 149 -11.43 -27.08 -8.94
CA THR A 149 -12.54 -27.87 -8.36
C THR A 149 -13.27 -27.13 -7.22
N THR A 150 -12.57 -26.23 -6.54
CA THR A 150 -13.14 -25.43 -5.44
C THR A 150 -13.81 -24.17 -5.96
N SER A 151 -13.22 -23.51 -6.98
CA SER A 151 -13.80 -22.31 -7.59
C SER A 151 -15.07 -22.61 -8.40
N GLY A 152 -15.11 -23.79 -9.06
CA GLY A 152 -16.12 -24.12 -10.06
C GLY A 152 -15.82 -23.51 -11.43
N VAL A 153 -16.81 -23.61 -12.34
CA VAL A 153 -16.72 -23.05 -13.70
C VAL A 153 -17.02 -21.55 -13.68
N GLY A 154 -16.19 -20.75 -14.34
CA GLY A 154 -16.39 -19.32 -14.43
C GLY A 154 -15.09 -18.53 -14.64
N SER A 155 -15.19 -17.22 -14.40
CA SER A 155 -14.07 -16.28 -14.38
C SER A 155 -13.91 -15.75 -12.96
N PHE A 156 -12.70 -15.81 -12.42
CA PHE A 156 -12.40 -15.48 -11.01
C PHE A 156 -11.24 -14.52 -10.93
N ASP A 157 -11.43 -13.45 -10.18
CA ASP A 157 -10.35 -12.50 -9.87
C ASP A 157 -9.64 -12.94 -8.60
N LEU A 158 -8.34 -13.12 -8.71
CA LEU A 158 -7.43 -13.43 -7.62
C LEU A 158 -6.58 -12.20 -7.35
N THR A 159 -6.49 -11.81 -6.08
CA THR A 159 -5.70 -10.65 -5.64
C THR A 159 -4.45 -11.11 -4.91
N TYR A 160 -3.29 -10.62 -5.35
CA TYR A 160 -2.04 -10.73 -4.61
C TYR A 160 -1.73 -9.41 -3.92
N THR A 161 -1.47 -9.46 -2.61
CA THR A 161 -1.15 -8.27 -1.79
C THR A 161 0.17 -8.48 -1.07
N VAL A 162 1.10 -7.55 -1.24
CA VAL A 162 2.41 -7.55 -0.57
C VAL A 162 2.82 -6.12 -0.24
N GLY A 163 3.28 -5.86 1.00
CA GLY A 163 3.72 -4.53 1.44
C GLY A 163 2.65 -3.43 1.30
N GLY A 164 1.36 -3.78 1.38
CA GLY A 164 0.24 -2.87 1.14
C GLY A 164 -0.14 -2.70 -0.33
N CYS A 165 0.68 -3.17 -1.27
CA CYS A 165 0.41 -3.07 -2.71
C CYS A 165 -0.33 -4.30 -3.21
N SER A 166 -1.32 -4.11 -4.07
CA SER A 166 -2.15 -5.19 -4.59
C SER A 166 -2.20 -5.21 -6.11
N VAL A 167 -2.27 -6.43 -6.67
CA VAL A 167 -2.47 -6.66 -8.09
C VAL A 167 -3.50 -7.78 -8.28
N VAL A 168 -4.30 -7.69 -9.34
CA VAL A 168 -5.39 -8.64 -9.63
C VAL A 168 -5.06 -9.45 -10.88
N MET A 169 -5.28 -10.78 -10.79
CA MET A 169 -5.18 -11.73 -11.88
C MET A 169 -6.56 -12.35 -12.14
N THR A 170 -7.02 -12.33 -13.37
CA THR A 170 -8.24 -13.04 -13.76
C THR A 170 -7.90 -14.44 -14.26
N VAL A 171 -8.54 -15.46 -13.68
CA VAL A 171 -8.38 -16.87 -14.03
C VAL A 171 -9.70 -17.40 -14.57
N ILE A 172 -9.63 -18.17 -15.68
CA ILE A 172 -10.79 -18.77 -16.32
C ILE A 172 -10.80 -20.29 -16.08
N VAL A 173 -11.93 -20.81 -15.61
CA VAL A 173 -12.18 -22.24 -15.46
C VAL A 173 -13.32 -22.65 -16.39
N ASN A 174 -13.02 -23.52 -17.33
CA ASN A 174 -13.96 -24.03 -18.31
C ASN A 174 -14.62 -25.33 -17.81
N ALA A 175 -15.85 -25.58 -18.25
CA ALA A 175 -16.50 -26.86 -18.01
C ALA A 175 -15.74 -27.99 -18.76
N SER A 176 -15.50 -29.08 -18.06
CA SER A 176 -14.97 -30.29 -18.73
C SER A 176 -16.01 -30.91 -19.64
N PRO A 177 -15.59 -31.45 -20.79
CA PRO A 177 -16.52 -32.11 -21.71
C PRO A 177 -17.12 -33.35 -21.05
N VAL A 178 -18.42 -33.58 -21.30
CA VAL A 178 -19.11 -34.80 -20.88
C VAL A 178 -19.18 -35.74 -22.07
N ILE A 179 -18.47 -36.85 -21.97
CA ILE A 179 -18.50 -37.92 -23.05
C ILE A 179 -19.59 -38.91 -22.67
N GLY A 180 -20.54 -39.13 -23.57
CA GLY A 180 -21.56 -40.17 -23.45
C GLY A 180 -21.01 -41.57 -23.70
N PRO A 181 -21.81 -42.63 -23.42
CA PRO A 181 -21.40 -44.01 -23.64
C PRO A 181 -21.19 -44.29 -25.15
N ILE A 182 -20.21 -45.15 -25.42
CA ILE A 182 -20.01 -45.71 -26.77
C ILE A 182 -21.02 -46.83 -26.99
N TRP A 183 -21.84 -46.70 -28.03
CA TRP A 183 -22.78 -47.71 -28.43
C TRP A 183 -22.21 -48.48 -29.64
N HIS A 184 -22.49 -49.78 -29.70
CA HIS A 184 -22.25 -50.59 -30.91
C HIS A 184 -23.55 -51.31 -31.28
N ASN A 185 -23.79 -51.56 -32.54
CA ASN A 185 -24.89 -52.36 -33.05
C ASN A 185 -24.46 -53.84 -33.19
#